data_9a656d64762efe0a27e349e38d041e2f
#
_entry.id   9a656d64762efe0a27e349e38d041e2f
#
_cell.length_a   1.000
_cell.length_b   1.000
_cell.length_c   1.000
_cell.angle_alpha   90.00
_cell.angle_beta   90.00
_cell.angle_gamma   90.00
#
_symmetry.space_group_name_H-M   'P 1'
#
loop_
_entity.id
_entity.type
_entity.pdbx_description
1 polymer ?
#
loop_
_entity_poly.entity_id
_entity_poly.type
_entity_poly.pdbx_seq_one_letter_code
_entity_poly.pdbx_strand_id
1 'polypeptide(L)'
;MSELTFALAQIDTCVGDLEGNAAKILDYCRRAAERRAAVVVFPEMTITGYPIEDLALRRTFRQAAWDRANRLAQELSSTGLGGLYVVAGTVGTDPASHGPTNRL
;
A
#
# COMPACT_ATOMS: atom_id res chain seq x y z
N MET A 1 10.19 26.06 14.66
CA MET A 1 8.96 25.49 14.12
C MET A 1 9.28 24.41 13.12
N SER A 2 8.67 23.28 13.26
CA SER A 2 8.92 22.16 12.35
C SER A 2 7.91 22.17 11.22
N GLU A 3 8.38 21.87 10.02
CA GLU A 3 7.54 21.70 8.85
C GLU A 3 7.27 20.22 8.63
N LEU A 4 6.05 19.90 8.20
CA LEU A 4 5.67 18.54 7.84
C LEU A 4 5.58 18.46 6.34
N THR A 5 6.45 17.64 5.73
CA THR A 5 6.51 17.47 4.30
C THR A 5 5.74 16.22 3.90
N PHE A 6 4.78 16.38 2.99
CA PHE A 6 3.98 15.29 2.41
C PHE A 6 4.49 14.98 1.02
N ALA A 7 4.57 13.72 0.69
CA ALA A 7 4.82 13.25 -0.66
C ALA A 7 3.54 12.60 -1.18
N LEU A 8 3.03 13.10 -2.30
CA LEU A 8 1.87 12.53 -2.97
C LEU A 8 2.39 11.69 -4.14
N ALA A 9 2.31 10.38 -4.00
CA ALA A 9 2.82 9.46 -5.01
C ALA A 9 1.75 9.18 -6.06
N GLN A 10 2.04 9.53 -7.30
CA GLN A 10 1.20 9.18 -8.45
C GLN A 10 1.93 8.11 -9.23
N ILE A 11 1.50 6.87 -9.03
CA ILE A 11 2.14 5.72 -9.65
C ILE A 11 1.12 4.89 -10.41
N ASP A 12 1.58 4.24 -11.46
CA ASP A 12 0.78 3.28 -12.20
C ASP A 12 0.96 1.91 -11.57
N THR A 13 -0.13 1.31 -11.12
CA THR A 13 -0.12 -0.03 -10.57
C THR A 13 -0.79 -0.98 -11.55
N CYS A 14 -0.43 -2.26 -11.43
CA CYS A 14 -0.98 -3.29 -12.28
C CYS A 14 -1.98 -4.11 -11.48
N VAL A 15 -3.20 -4.23 -11.98
CA VAL A 15 -4.25 -5.00 -11.31
C VAL A 15 -3.79 -6.45 -11.11
N GLY A 16 -3.86 -6.92 -9.87
CA GLY A 16 -3.50 -8.28 -9.51
C GLY A 16 -2.01 -8.52 -9.29
N ASP A 17 -1.15 -7.58 -9.64
CA ASP A 17 0.31 -7.73 -9.45
C ASP A 17 0.73 -7.22 -8.07
N LEU A 18 0.45 -8.00 -7.04
CA LEU A 18 0.72 -7.61 -5.65
C LEU A 18 2.21 -7.34 -5.42
N GLU A 19 3.08 -8.20 -5.93
CA GLU A 19 4.52 -8.05 -5.74
C GLU A 19 5.07 -6.82 -6.45
N GLY A 20 4.67 -6.61 -7.70
CA GLY A 20 5.09 -5.45 -8.48
C GLY A 20 4.58 -4.14 -7.88
N ASN A 21 3.33 -4.13 -7.43
CA ASN A 21 2.75 -2.94 -6.80
C ASN A 21 3.44 -2.62 -5.49
N ALA A 22 3.73 -3.62 -4.67
CA ALA A 22 4.45 -3.43 -3.41
C ALA A 22 5.88 -2.93 -3.65
N ALA A 23 6.54 -3.43 -4.69
CA ALA A 23 7.88 -2.95 -5.06
C ALA A 23 7.87 -1.48 -5.44
N LYS A 24 6.85 -1.03 -6.15
CA LYS A 24 6.68 0.38 -6.50
C LYS A 24 6.47 1.24 -5.26
N ILE A 25 5.68 0.77 -4.31
CA ILE A 25 5.47 1.48 -3.05
C ILE A 25 6.79 1.64 -2.30
N LEU A 26 7.56 0.57 -2.17
CA LEU A 26 8.86 0.62 -1.50
C LEU A 26 9.82 1.61 -2.17
N ASP A 27 9.88 1.61 -3.50
CA ASP A 27 10.75 2.50 -4.24
C ASP A 27 10.37 3.97 -4.01
N TYR A 28 9.08 4.28 -4.07
CA TYR A 28 8.60 5.64 -3.83
C TYR A 28 8.81 6.07 -2.39
N CYS A 29 8.64 5.17 -1.42
CA CYS A 29 8.92 5.49 -0.02
C CYS A 29 10.38 5.83 0.19
N ARG A 30 11.28 5.09 -0.47
CA ARG A 30 12.71 5.37 -0.41
C ARG A 30 13.04 6.74 -0.99
N ARG A 31 12.45 7.07 -2.14
CA ARG A 31 12.61 8.39 -2.77
C ARG A 31 12.06 9.51 -1.90
N ALA A 32 10.91 9.29 -1.30
CA ALA A 32 10.30 10.28 -0.40
C ALA A 32 11.16 10.52 0.84
N ALA A 33 11.73 9.46 1.40
CA ALA A 33 12.61 9.57 2.55
C ALA A 33 13.88 10.37 2.20
N GLU A 34 14.41 10.20 1.00
CA GLU A 34 15.56 10.99 0.53
C GLU A 34 15.24 12.47 0.46
N ARG A 35 13.98 12.82 0.21
CA ARG A 35 13.50 14.20 0.18
C ARG A 35 12.96 14.67 1.52
N ARG A 36 13.20 13.90 2.58
CA ARG A 36 12.81 14.20 3.96
C ARG A 36 11.30 14.36 4.16
N ALA A 37 10.52 13.63 3.38
CA ALA A 37 9.08 13.58 3.59
C ALA A 37 8.76 12.84 4.90
N ALA A 38 7.76 13.30 5.62
CA ALA A 38 7.29 12.64 6.83
C ALA A 38 6.14 11.68 6.53
N VAL A 39 5.36 11.97 5.50
CA VAL A 39 4.18 11.20 5.12
C VAL A 39 4.19 10.98 3.60
N VAL A 40 3.92 9.77 3.18
CA VAL A 40 3.75 9.43 1.76
C VAL A 40 2.33 8.91 1.56
N VAL A 41 1.61 9.51 0.63
CA VAL A 41 0.23 9.12 0.32
C VAL A 41 0.16 8.54 -1.08
N PHE A 42 -0.35 7.33 -1.19
CA PHE A 42 -0.55 6.62 -2.45
C PHE A 42 -2.02 6.63 -2.85
N PRO A 43 -2.31 6.41 -4.14
CA PRO A 43 -3.70 6.28 -4.58
C PRO A 43 -4.43 5.13 -3.89
N GLU A 44 -5.75 5.22 -3.88
CA GLU A 44 -6.60 4.16 -3.35
C GLU A 44 -6.31 2.83 -4.08
N MET A 45 -6.31 1.74 -3.33
CA MET A 45 -6.08 0.38 -3.84
C MET A 45 -4.73 0.21 -4.56
N THR A 46 -3.71 0.89 -4.10
CA THR A 46 -2.39 0.84 -4.73
C THR A 46 -1.80 -0.58 -4.73
N ILE A 47 -1.99 -1.34 -3.66
CA ILE A 47 -1.41 -2.70 -3.55
C ILE A 47 -2.08 -3.66 -4.54
N THR A 48 -3.39 -3.58 -4.68
CA THR A 48 -4.14 -4.47 -5.58
C THR A 48 -4.15 -4.01 -7.02
N GLY A 49 -3.94 -2.71 -7.24
CA GLY A 49 -4.19 -2.07 -8.51
C GLY A 49 -5.67 -1.73 -8.67
N TYR A 50 -5.98 -0.76 -9.51
CA TYR A 50 -7.35 -0.31 -9.76
C TYR A 50 -7.58 -0.18 -11.26
N PRO A 51 -8.72 -0.63 -11.79
CA PRO A 51 -9.86 -1.24 -11.08
C PRO A 51 -9.64 -2.71 -10.75
N ILE A 52 -10.05 -3.10 -9.55
CA ILE A 52 -9.87 -4.47 -9.05
C ILE A 52 -10.92 -5.45 -9.58
N GLU A 53 -12.12 -4.96 -9.89
CA GLU A 53 -13.21 -5.72 -10.51
C GLU A 53 -13.49 -7.06 -9.80
N ASP A 54 -13.57 -8.15 -10.56
CA ASP A 54 -13.94 -9.47 -10.01
C ASP A 54 -12.92 -10.04 -9.04
N LEU A 55 -11.67 -9.56 -9.07
CA LEU A 55 -10.66 -10.03 -8.13
C LEU A 55 -11.05 -9.74 -6.67
N ALA A 56 -11.81 -8.65 -6.45
CA ALA A 56 -12.27 -8.30 -5.11
C ALA A 56 -13.19 -9.36 -4.52
N LEU A 57 -13.83 -10.19 -5.34
CA LEU A 57 -14.73 -11.24 -4.90
C LEU A 57 -13.99 -12.55 -4.57
N ARG A 58 -12.74 -12.67 -4.96
CA ARG A 58 -11.95 -13.88 -4.69
C ARG A 58 -11.31 -13.80 -3.33
N ARG A 59 -11.73 -14.69 -2.43
CA ARG A 59 -11.23 -14.73 -1.07
C ARG A 59 -9.71 -14.93 -1.01
N THR A 60 -9.16 -15.80 -1.84
CA THR A 60 -7.72 -16.06 -1.88
C THR A 60 -6.94 -14.84 -2.30
N PHE A 61 -7.47 -14.06 -3.25
CA PHE A 61 -6.84 -12.81 -3.66
C PHE A 61 -6.88 -11.77 -2.55
N ARG A 62 -8.02 -11.60 -1.89
CA ARG A 62 -8.13 -10.66 -0.77
C ARG A 62 -7.16 -11.00 0.35
N GLN A 63 -7.05 -12.29 0.68
CA GLN A 63 -6.10 -12.73 1.70
C GLN A 63 -4.66 -12.48 1.28
N ALA A 64 -4.32 -12.77 0.02
CA ALA A 64 -2.99 -12.51 -0.51
C ALA A 64 -2.64 -11.02 -0.47
N ALA A 65 -3.59 -10.16 -0.81
CA ALA A 65 -3.39 -8.71 -0.76
C ALA A 65 -3.16 -8.24 0.67
N TRP A 66 -3.92 -8.75 1.62
CA TRP A 66 -3.77 -8.40 3.02
C TRP A 66 -2.42 -8.85 3.57
N ASP A 67 -2.02 -10.08 3.25
CA ASP A 67 -0.73 -10.62 3.67
C ASP A 67 0.43 -9.82 3.05
N ARG A 68 0.29 -9.43 1.79
CA ARG A 68 1.32 -8.63 1.13
C ARG A 68 1.44 -7.24 1.75
N ALA A 69 0.33 -6.63 2.13
CA ALA A 69 0.34 -5.34 2.82
C ALA A 69 1.07 -5.43 4.16
N ASN A 70 0.81 -6.48 4.94
CA ASN A 70 1.49 -6.70 6.21
C ASN A 70 2.99 -6.92 6.03
N ARG A 71 3.36 -7.68 5.01
CA ARG A 71 4.77 -7.91 4.70
C ARG A 71 5.46 -6.64 4.24
N LEU A 72 4.76 -5.80 3.48
CA LEU A 72 5.27 -4.49 3.07
C LEU A 72 5.59 -3.61 4.29
N ALA A 73 4.72 -3.60 5.29
CA ALA A 73 4.97 -2.85 6.51
C ALA A 73 6.25 -3.32 7.21
N GLN A 74 6.48 -4.64 7.26
CA GLN A 74 7.70 -5.21 7.82
C GLN A 74 8.94 -4.83 7.00
N GLU A 75 8.83 -4.86 5.67
CA GLU A 75 9.92 -4.48 4.78
C GLU A 75 10.30 -3.01 4.95
N LEU A 76 9.31 -2.12 5.09
CA LEU A 76 9.56 -0.70 5.34
C LEU A 76 10.31 -0.51 6.64
N SER A 77 9.91 -1.22 7.68
CA SER A 77 10.58 -1.13 8.97
C SER A 77 12.02 -1.66 8.91
N SER A 78 12.22 -2.79 8.24
CA SER A 78 13.55 -3.43 8.17
C SER A 78 14.54 -2.68 7.28
N THR A 79 14.06 -1.85 6.36
CA THR A 79 14.92 -1.06 5.48
C THR A 79 15.24 0.34 6.01
N GLY A 80 14.88 0.62 7.27
CA GLY A 80 15.15 1.91 7.88
C GLY A 80 14.12 2.99 7.57
N LEU A 81 12.98 2.61 7.02
CA LEU A 81 11.90 3.55 6.68
C LEU A 81 10.76 3.53 7.71
N GLY A 82 11.00 2.91 8.89
CA GLY A 82 9.97 2.76 9.92
C GLY A 82 9.46 4.06 10.53
N GLY A 83 10.22 5.15 10.40
CA GLY A 83 9.78 6.47 10.88
C GLY A 83 8.91 7.23 9.88
N LEU A 84 8.68 6.68 8.71
CA LEU A 84 7.88 7.29 7.65
C LEU A 84 6.43 6.83 7.75
N TYR A 85 5.49 7.77 7.72
CA TYR A 85 4.07 7.43 7.67
C TYR A 85 3.67 7.17 6.22
N VAL A 86 3.15 5.97 5.95
CA VAL A 86 2.77 5.56 4.60
C VAL A 86 1.27 5.27 4.59
N VAL A 87 0.56 5.96 3.69
CA VAL A 87 -0.88 5.75 3.48
C VAL A 87 -1.06 5.08 2.14
N ALA A 88 -1.44 3.82 2.15
CA ALA A 88 -1.68 3.04 0.93
C ALA A 88 -2.91 2.17 1.14
N GLY A 89 -3.86 2.25 0.20
CA GLY A 89 -5.08 1.47 0.29
C GLY A 89 -4.93 0.07 -0.26
N THR A 90 -5.64 -0.86 0.34
CA THR A 90 -5.76 -2.23 -0.14
C THR A 90 -7.15 -2.76 0.17
N VAL A 91 -7.47 -3.93 -0.38
CA VAL A 91 -8.71 -4.62 -0.05
C VAL A 91 -8.45 -5.60 1.09
N GLY A 92 -9.36 -5.64 2.04
CA GLY A 92 -9.30 -6.60 3.14
C GLY A 92 -10.53 -7.48 3.18
N THR A 93 -10.61 -8.32 4.18
CA THR A 93 -11.78 -9.16 4.45
C THR A 93 -12.31 -8.79 5.83
N ASP A 94 -13.60 -8.46 5.89
CA ASP A 94 -14.27 -8.24 7.15
C ASP A 94 -14.79 -9.59 7.65
N PRO A 95 -14.33 -10.09 8.79
CA PRO A 95 -14.79 -11.39 9.32
C PRO A 95 -16.29 -11.46 9.54
N ALA A 96 -16.93 -10.32 9.83
CA ALA A 96 -18.38 -10.28 10.07
C ALA A 96 -19.20 -10.31 8.79
N SER A 97 -18.71 -9.72 7.71
CA SER A 97 -19.46 -9.59 6.46
C SER A 97 -19.09 -10.62 5.41
N HIS A 98 -17.92 -11.25 5.54
CA HIS A 98 -17.36 -12.19 4.55
C HIS A 98 -17.18 -11.57 3.15
N GLY A 99 -17.29 -10.24 3.05
CA GLY A 99 -17.14 -9.51 1.81
C GLY A 99 -15.87 -8.67 1.78
N PRO A 100 -15.54 -8.08 0.61
CA PRO A 100 -14.37 -7.21 0.51
C PRO A 100 -14.60 -5.89 1.24
N THR A 101 -13.53 -5.37 1.83
CA THR A 101 -13.53 -4.06 2.47
C THR A 101 -12.32 -3.27 1.99
N ASN A 102 -12.46 -1.93 1.98
CA ASN A 102 -11.35 -1.06 1.65
C ASN A 102 -10.61 -0.71 2.96
N ARG A 103 -9.30 -0.90 2.98
CA ARG A 103 -8.46 -0.67 4.15
C ARG A 103 -7.32 0.29 3.84
N LEU A 104 -7.01 1.09 4.81
CA LEU A 104 -5.85 1.97 4.79
C LEU A 104 -4.78 1.51 5.76
#